data_960fa388a7048aef0efc9f6a8c1f38df
#
_entry.id   960fa388a7048aef0efc9f6a8c1f38df
#
_cell.length_a   1.000
_cell.length_b   1.000
_cell.length_c   1.000
_cell.angle_alpha   90.00
_cell.angle_beta   90.00
_cell.angle_gamma   90.00
#
_symmetry.space_group_name_H-M   'P 1'
#
loop_
_entity.id
_entity.type
_entity.pdbx_description
1 polymer ?
#
loop_
_entity_poly.entity_id
_entity_poly.type
_entity_poly.pdbx_seq_one_letter_code
_entity_poly.pdbx_strand_id
1 'polypeptide(L)'
;MRTKIESEELMFASQFVYESNLIENINIPFEEIWRGWTRNPLKGHLAALALATIDANQKKLLTEQMICEWQKLIIQEQNSWVLIPEKIIPESEVGQYRSGGLMLVAGKRCMPSEVVPVCMKNFVEEMGWFIKNSWDSKREVIGKIADFHFDFLWIHPFVDGNGRTSRILAWYLFNYFGIKPFIFTNIDKHQTYYKAFDGMREYFIKKSAL
;
A
#
# COMPACT_ATOMS: atom_id res chain seq x y z
N MET A 1 27.38 -3.70 13.08
CA MET A 1 26.40 -4.27 14.03
C MET A 1 25.20 -3.34 14.04
N ARG A 2 23.99 -3.78 13.60
CA ARG A 2 22.77 -2.97 13.67
C ARG A 2 22.37 -2.80 15.14
N THR A 3 21.85 -1.64 15.52
CA THR A 3 21.34 -1.45 16.88
C THR A 3 20.11 -2.35 17.12
N LYS A 4 19.76 -2.63 18.37
CA LYS A 4 18.56 -3.41 18.72
C LYS A 4 17.29 -2.74 18.18
N ILE A 5 17.22 -1.42 18.25
CA ILE A 5 16.08 -0.62 17.76
C ILE A 5 15.94 -0.76 16.24
N GLU A 6 17.04 -0.60 15.47
CA GLU A 6 17.02 -0.82 14.02
C GLU A 6 16.56 -2.24 13.65
N SER A 7 16.91 -3.25 14.44
CA SER A 7 16.47 -4.63 14.19
C SER A 7 14.97 -4.82 14.43
N GLU A 8 14.39 -4.18 15.44
CA GLU A 8 12.95 -4.25 15.74
C GLU A 8 12.13 -3.53 14.66
N GLU A 9 12.56 -2.35 14.19
CA GLU A 9 11.92 -1.62 13.10
C GLU A 9 11.95 -2.41 11.79
N LEU A 10 13.09 -3.00 11.44
CA LEU A 10 13.22 -3.83 10.25
C LEU A 10 12.37 -5.11 10.34
N MET A 11 12.25 -5.70 11.54
CA MET A 11 11.39 -6.86 11.77
C MET A 11 9.92 -6.48 11.55
N PHE A 12 9.48 -5.35 12.09
CA PHE A 12 8.13 -4.84 11.90
C PHE A 12 7.81 -4.55 10.43
N ALA A 13 8.74 -3.91 9.71
CA ALA A 13 8.61 -3.64 8.28
C ALA A 13 8.57 -4.93 7.45
N SER A 14 9.39 -5.94 7.79
CA SER A 14 9.35 -7.26 7.15
C SER A 14 8.03 -7.98 7.37
N GLN A 15 7.51 -7.94 8.59
CA GLN A 15 6.20 -8.51 8.90
C GLN A 15 5.07 -7.81 8.14
N PHE A 16 5.13 -6.48 8.02
CA PHE A 16 4.17 -5.73 7.20
C PHE A 16 4.18 -6.21 5.75
N VAL A 17 5.35 -6.34 5.12
CA VAL A 17 5.48 -6.80 3.74
C VAL A 17 5.00 -8.25 3.58
N TYR A 18 5.36 -9.12 4.51
CA TYR A 18 4.97 -10.53 4.53
C TYR A 18 3.45 -10.68 4.57
N GLU A 19 2.80 -10.09 5.56
CA GLU A 19 1.34 -10.14 5.71
C GLU A 19 0.62 -9.50 4.53
N SER A 20 1.15 -8.37 4.04
CA SER A 20 0.60 -7.66 2.89
C SER A 20 0.64 -8.51 1.61
N ASN A 21 1.68 -9.33 1.41
CA ASN A 21 1.76 -10.29 0.33
C ASN A 21 0.78 -11.47 0.53
N LEU A 22 0.70 -12.02 1.74
CA LEU A 22 -0.23 -13.11 2.06
C LEU A 22 -1.69 -12.73 1.82
N ILE A 23 -2.08 -11.49 2.11
CA ILE A 23 -3.43 -10.98 1.81
C ILE A 23 -3.77 -11.13 0.33
N GLU A 24 -2.80 -10.97 -0.56
CA GLU A 24 -2.96 -11.10 -2.03
C GLU A 24 -2.64 -12.51 -2.56
N ASN A 25 -2.48 -13.49 -1.65
CA ASN A 25 -2.07 -14.87 -1.98
C ASN A 25 -0.69 -14.97 -2.66
N ILE A 26 0.19 -14.00 -2.42
CA ILE A 26 1.58 -14.01 -2.85
C ILE A 26 2.42 -14.57 -1.71
N ASN A 27 2.87 -15.81 -1.87
CA ASN A 27 3.57 -16.55 -0.81
C ASN A 27 5.09 -16.43 -0.97
N ILE A 28 5.66 -15.29 -0.60
CA ILE A 28 7.11 -15.09 -0.48
C ILE A 28 7.51 -15.47 0.94
N PRO A 29 8.47 -16.40 1.15
CA PRO A 29 8.90 -16.79 2.49
C PRO A 29 9.40 -15.59 3.30
N PHE A 30 9.07 -15.54 4.59
CA PHE A 30 9.48 -14.43 5.47
C PHE A 30 11.01 -14.25 5.49
N GLU A 31 11.77 -15.33 5.47
CA GLU A 31 13.23 -15.33 5.43
C GLU A 31 13.79 -14.63 4.19
N GLU A 32 13.12 -14.75 3.04
CA GLU A 32 13.53 -14.06 1.82
C GLU A 32 13.26 -12.56 1.91
N ILE A 33 12.14 -12.17 2.50
CA ILE A 33 11.82 -10.77 2.78
C ILE A 33 12.84 -10.20 3.77
N TRP A 34 13.12 -10.92 4.87
CA TRP A 34 14.10 -10.51 5.87
C TRP A 34 15.52 -10.36 5.29
N ARG A 35 15.97 -11.32 4.49
CA ARG A 35 17.25 -11.25 3.77
C ARG A 35 17.28 -10.11 2.76
N GLY A 36 16.13 -9.68 2.26
CA GLY A 36 16.00 -8.55 1.33
C GLY A 36 16.69 -7.28 1.83
N TRP A 37 16.70 -7.03 3.15
CA TRP A 37 17.35 -5.86 3.76
C TRP A 37 18.88 -5.82 3.60
N THR A 38 19.51 -6.93 3.21
CA THR A 38 20.96 -6.99 2.93
C THR A 38 21.28 -6.73 1.45
N ARG A 39 20.27 -6.65 0.59
CA ARG A 39 20.44 -6.39 -0.86
C ARG A 39 20.72 -4.91 -1.10
N ASN A 40 21.58 -4.64 -2.07
CA ASN A 40 21.85 -3.28 -2.54
C ASN A 40 21.89 -3.29 -4.07
N PRO A 41 20.95 -2.64 -4.77
CA PRO A 41 19.78 -1.92 -4.22
C PRO A 41 18.71 -2.86 -3.65
N LEU A 42 17.87 -2.31 -2.76
CA LEU A 42 16.64 -2.98 -2.34
C LEU A 42 15.72 -3.21 -3.55
N LYS A 43 14.93 -4.28 -3.49
CA LYS A 43 14.01 -4.65 -4.57
C LYS A 43 12.60 -4.92 -4.04
N GLY A 44 11.65 -4.91 -4.95
CA GLY A 44 10.29 -5.36 -4.69
C GLY A 44 9.53 -4.54 -3.67
N HIS A 45 8.65 -5.21 -2.94
CA HIS A 45 7.79 -4.60 -1.95
C HIS A 45 8.56 -3.93 -0.79
N LEU A 46 9.73 -4.48 -0.40
CA LEU A 46 10.63 -3.84 0.56
C LEU A 46 11.17 -2.51 0.06
N ALA A 47 11.57 -2.43 -1.22
CA ALA A 47 12.05 -1.18 -1.80
C ALA A 47 10.94 -0.13 -1.83
N ALA A 48 9.72 -0.51 -2.23
CA ALA A 48 8.57 0.37 -2.22
C ALA A 48 8.27 0.90 -0.82
N LEU A 49 8.30 0.04 0.21
CA LEU A 49 8.09 0.43 1.61
C LEU A 49 9.19 1.36 2.11
N ALA A 50 10.46 1.07 1.80
CA ALA A 50 11.59 1.91 2.19
C ALA A 50 11.52 3.31 1.56
N LEU A 51 11.20 3.40 0.25
CA LEU A 51 11.00 4.68 -0.43
C LEU A 51 9.85 5.46 0.20
N ALA A 52 8.71 4.84 0.44
CA ALA A 52 7.57 5.47 1.09
C ALA A 52 7.93 6.01 2.49
N THR A 53 8.73 5.26 3.25
CA THR A 53 9.21 5.68 4.57
C THR A 53 10.14 6.90 4.48
N ILE A 54 11.11 6.86 3.55
CA ILE A 54 12.07 7.97 3.33
C ILE A 54 11.31 9.23 2.91
N ASP A 55 10.42 9.12 1.94
CA ASP A 55 9.66 10.25 1.40
C ASP A 55 8.72 10.85 2.46
N ALA A 56 8.07 10.02 3.27
CA ALA A 56 7.24 10.46 4.40
C ALA A 56 8.06 11.20 5.46
N ASN A 57 9.22 10.69 5.84
CA ASN A 57 10.10 11.30 6.84
C ASN A 57 10.71 12.62 6.34
N GLN A 58 10.95 12.72 5.04
CA GLN A 58 11.37 13.97 4.38
C GLN A 58 10.22 14.95 4.12
N LYS A 59 8.99 14.61 4.51
CA LYS A 59 7.78 15.42 4.29
C LYS A 59 7.56 15.78 2.83
N LYS A 60 7.96 14.93 1.89
CA LYS A 60 7.65 15.11 0.48
C LYS A 60 6.15 14.95 0.25
N LEU A 61 5.60 15.80 -0.60
CA LEU A 61 4.22 15.64 -1.03
C LEU A 61 4.11 14.43 -1.96
N LEU A 62 3.04 13.66 -1.78
CA LEU A 62 2.75 12.52 -2.62
C LEU A 62 2.45 12.96 -4.07
N THR A 63 2.91 12.16 -5.03
CA THR A 63 2.65 12.33 -6.46
C THR A 63 2.15 11.04 -7.08
N GLU A 64 1.43 11.14 -8.22
CA GLU A 64 1.03 9.97 -8.99
C GLU A 64 2.24 9.11 -9.39
N GLN A 65 3.37 9.75 -9.74
CA GLN A 65 4.60 9.05 -10.11
C GLN A 65 5.16 8.20 -8.96
N MET A 66 5.12 8.68 -7.72
CA MET A 66 5.54 7.89 -6.55
C MET A 66 4.68 6.65 -6.38
N ILE A 67 3.35 6.78 -6.53
CA ILE A 67 2.41 5.67 -6.43
C ILE A 67 2.67 4.62 -7.53
N CYS A 68 2.88 5.09 -8.76
CA CYS A 68 3.21 4.23 -9.89
C CYS A 68 4.54 3.48 -9.68
N GLU A 69 5.56 4.15 -9.14
CA GLU A 69 6.85 3.53 -8.83
C GLU A 69 6.73 2.47 -7.72
N TRP A 70 5.96 2.71 -6.68
CA TRP A 70 5.72 1.70 -5.64
C TRP A 70 5.03 0.45 -6.22
N GLN A 71 3.98 0.65 -7.03
CA GLN A 71 3.30 -0.46 -7.68
C GLN A 71 4.24 -1.23 -8.62
N LYS A 72 5.05 -0.52 -9.41
CA LYS A 72 6.05 -1.11 -10.31
C LYS A 72 6.99 -2.05 -9.55
N LEU A 73 7.58 -1.58 -8.46
CA LEU A 73 8.48 -2.40 -7.64
C LEU A 73 7.79 -3.65 -7.11
N ILE A 74 6.54 -3.51 -6.62
CA ILE A 74 5.74 -4.62 -6.10
C ILE A 74 5.49 -5.67 -7.18
N ILE A 75 5.10 -5.27 -8.38
CA ILE A 75 4.74 -6.20 -9.45
C ILE A 75 5.98 -6.85 -10.05
N GLN A 76 7.09 -6.14 -10.18
CA GLN A 76 8.36 -6.73 -10.64
C GLN A 76 8.83 -7.86 -9.71
N GLU A 77 8.67 -7.71 -8.38
CA GLU A 77 8.93 -8.79 -7.44
C GLU A 77 7.93 -9.94 -7.62
N GLN A 78 6.62 -9.63 -7.67
CA GLN A 78 5.58 -10.64 -7.88
C GLN A 78 5.86 -11.47 -9.14
N ASN A 79 6.14 -10.84 -10.26
CA ASN A 79 6.42 -11.52 -11.52
C ASN A 79 7.62 -12.48 -11.40
N SER A 80 8.58 -12.19 -10.53
CA SER A 80 9.73 -13.09 -10.29
C SER A 80 9.39 -14.33 -9.47
N TRP A 81 8.24 -14.35 -8.78
CA TRP A 81 7.76 -15.46 -7.96
C TRP A 81 6.60 -16.24 -8.60
N VAL A 82 6.00 -15.71 -9.68
CA VAL A 82 4.90 -16.37 -10.39
C VAL A 82 5.47 -17.44 -11.33
N LEU A 83 5.05 -18.68 -11.12
CA LEU A 83 5.45 -19.83 -11.95
C LEU A 83 4.53 -20.06 -13.16
N ILE A 84 3.38 -19.39 -13.22
CA ILE A 84 2.35 -19.56 -14.25
C ILE A 84 2.45 -18.37 -15.20
N PRO A 85 2.93 -18.54 -16.45
CA PRO A 85 3.18 -17.42 -17.38
C PRO A 85 1.98 -16.50 -17.60
N GLU A 86 0.77 -17.07 -17.64
CA GLU A 86 -0.49 -16.32 -17.88
C GLU A 86 -0.87 -15.40 -16.73
N LYS A 87 -0.22 -15.55 -15.56
CA LYS A 87 -0.40 -14.68 -14.39
C LYS A 87 0.69 -13.61 -14.28
N ILE A 88 1.68 -13.61 -15.16
CA ILE A 88 2.72 -12.58 -15.21
C ILE A 88 2.08 -11.31 -15.78
N ILE A 89 2.19 -10.21 -15.04
CA ILE A 89 1.72 -8.91 -15.52
C ILE A 89 2.71 -8.40 -16.58
N PRO A 90 2.22 -8.05 -17.80
CA PRO A 90 3.09 -7.51 -18.85
C PRO A 90 3.82 -6.24 -18.41
N GLU A 91 5.08 -6.08 -18.84
CA GLU A 91 5.91 -4.93 -18.47
C GLU A 91 5.27 -3.60 -18.90
N SER A 92 4.48 -3.59 -19.99
CA SER A 92 3.72 -2.42 -20.46
C SER A 92 2.61 -1.96 -19.49
N GLU A 93 2.20 -2.82 -18.55
CA GLU A 93 1.16 -2.54 -17.56
C GLU A 93 1.73 -2.28 -16.16
N VAL A 94 3.04 -2.55 -15.99
CA VAL A 94 3.74 -2.37 -14.71
C VAL A 94 4.00 -0.88 -14.45
N GLY A 95 3.50 -0.35 -13.35
CA GLY A 95 3.60 1.08 -13.03
C GLY A 95 2.72 1.98 -13.90
N GLN A 96 1.75 1.40 -14.62
CA GLN A 96 0.86 2.13 -15.52
C GLN A 96 -0.60 1.96 -15.08
N TYR A 97 -1.42 3.00 -15.26
CA TYR A 97 -2.85 2.88 -15.04
C TYR A 97 -3.46 1.94 -16.07
N ARG A 98 -4.39 1.10 -15.61
CA ARG A 98 -5.09 0.17 -16.49
C ARG A 98 -5.89 0.92 -17.56
N SER A 99 -5.84 0.40 -18.78
CA SER A 99 -6.57 0.95 -19.94
C SER A 99 -7.86 0.21 -20.26
N GLY A 100 -8.21 -0.84 -19.51
CA GLY A 100 -9.40 -1.64 -19.73
C GLY A 100 -9.71 -2.59 -18.58
N GLY A 101 -10.70 -3.44 -18.80
CA GLY A 101 -11.10 -4.47 -17.86
C GLY A 101 -12.10 -3.99 -16.79
N LEU A 102 -13.02 -4.89 -16.44
CA LEU A 102 -13.91 -4.73 -15.31
C LEU A 102 -13.19 -5.22 -14.06
N MET A 103 -12.97 -4.36 -13.11
CA MET A 103 -12.39 -4.72 -11.82
C MET A 103 -13.47 -4.77 -10.73
N LEU A 104 -13.35 -5.75 -9.84
CA LEU A 104 -14.23 -5.93 -8.70
C LEU A 104 -13.41 -5.96 -7.41
N VAL A 105 -13.84 -5.19 -6.42
CA VAL A 105 -13.32 -5.27 -5.04
C VAL A 105 -14.49 -5.63 -4.13
N ALA A 106 -14.35 -6.72 -3.39
CA ALA A 106 -15.41 -7.26 -2.52
C ALA A 106 -16.77 -7.43 -3.24
N GLY A 107 -16.75 -7.83 -4.52
CA GLY A 107 -17.94 -8.02 -5.35
C GLY A 107 -18.57 -6.73 -5.90
N LYS A 108 -18.02 -5.56 -5.58
CA LYS A 108 -18.48 -4.26 -6.08
C LYS A 108 -17.61 -3.81 -7.27
N ARG A 109 -18.22 -3.18 -8.27
CA ARG A 109 -17.49 -2.63 -9.44
C ARG A 109 -16.66 -1.43 -9.04
N CYS A 110 -15.38 -1.45 -9.41
CA CYS A 110 -14.49 -0.29 -9.31
C CYS A 110 -14.78 0.75 -10.38
N MET A 111 -14.08 1.89 -10.34
CA MET A 111 -14.21 2.94 -11.37
C MET A 111 -13.91 2.39 -12.77
N PRO A 112 -14.60 2.85 -13.82
CA PRO A 112 -14.23 2.55 -15.20
C PRO A 112 -12.81 3.00 -15.52
N SER A 113 -12.09 2.26 -16.37
CA SER A 113 -10.69 2.55 -16.70
C SER A 113 -10.50 3.95 -17.32
N GLU A 114 -11.48 4.40 -18.09
CA GLU A 114 -11.45 5.69 -18.81
C GLU A 114 -11.37 6.89 -17.85
N VAL A 115 -11.93 6.77 -16.64
CA VAL A 115 -11.91 7.85 -15.64
C VAL A 115 -10.78 7.73 -14.63
N VAL A 116 -10.05 6.61 -14.62
CA VAL A 116 -8.95 6.38 -13.65
C VAL A 116 -7.93 7.52 -13.63
N PRO A 117 -7.42 8.04 -14.77
CA PRO A 117 -6.42 9.12 -14.73
C PRO A 117 -6.96 10.39 -14.05
N VAL A 118 -8.22 10.75 -14.30
CA VAL A 118 -8.84 11.93 -13.67
C VAL A 118 -9.08 11.67 -12.18
N CYS A 119 -9.54 10.47 -11.81
CA CYS A 119 -9.75 10.11 -10.41
C CYS A 119 -8.43 10.12 -9.63
N MET A 120 -7.34 9.62 -10.20
CA MET A 120 -6.03 9.60 -9.54
C MET A 120 -5.44 11.00 -9.39
N LYS A 121 -5.61 11.87 -10.38
CA LYS A 121 -5.21 13.27 -10.25
C LYS A 121 -5.94 13.94 -9.09
N ASN A 122 -7.27 13.85 -9.04
CA ASN A 122 -8.07 14.44 -7.96
C ASN A 122 -7.70 13.83 -6.59
N PHE A 123 -7.48 12.53 -6.54
CA PHE A 123 -7.06 11.80 -5.34
C PHE A 123 -5.74 12.34 -4.77
N VAL A 124 -4.74 12.56 -5.62
CA VAL A 124 -3.43 13.11 -5.19
C VAL A 124 -3.55 14.59 -4.78
N GLU A 125 -4.38 15.38 -5.48
CA GLU A 125 -4.66 16.77 -5.12
C GLU A 125 -5.34 16.87 -3.75
N GLU A 126 -6.37 16.04 -3.48
CA GLU A 126 -7.08 15.99 -2.19
C GLU A 126 -6.13 15.54 -1.06
N MET A 127 -5.30 14.55 -1.32
CA MET A 127 -4.29 14.12 -0.36
C MET A 127 -3.25 15.21 -0.08
N GLY A 128 -2.84 15.96 -1.10
CA GLY A 128 -1.96 17.13 -0.93
C GLY A 128 -2.58 18.20 -0.06
N TRP A 129 -3.89 18.42 -0.18
CA TRP A 129 -4.64 19.31 0.71
C TRP A 129 -4.70 18.75 2.13
N PHE A 130 -5.03 17.46 2.29
CA PHE A 130 -5.06 16.78 3.59
C PHE A 130 -3.74 16.90 4.35
N ILE A 131 -2.62 16.68 3.68
CA ILE A 131 -1.27 16.73 4.26
C ILE A 131 -0.89 18.15 4.74
N LYS A 132 -1.38 19.19 4.05
CA LYS A 132 -1.03 20.59 4.34
C LYS A 132 -1.87 21.22 5.44
N ASN A 133 -2.99 20.60 5.81
CA ASN A 133 -3.90 21.14 6.80
C ASN A 133 -3.58 20.62 8.21
N SER A 134 -3.97 21.40 9.22
CA SER A 134 -3.94 20.99 10.62
C SER A 134 -5.17 20.17 10.97
N TRP A 135 -5.03 19.26 11.91
CA TRP A 135 -6.08 18.34 12.35
C TRP A 135 -6.20 18.35 13.86
N ASP A 136 -7.41 18.34 14.39
CA ASP A 136 -7.69 18.49 15.80
C ASP A 136 -7.29 17.25 16.63
N SER A 137 -7.24 16.07 15.99
CA SER A 137 -6.92 14.83 16.71
C SER A 137 -6.26 13.79 15.82
N LYS A 138 -5.46 12.90 16.43
CA LYS A 138 -4.94 11.69 15.75
C LYS A 138 -6.05 10.81 15.21
N ARG A 139 -7.20 10.74 15.91
CA ARG A 139 -8.35 9.93 15.49
C ARG A 139 -8.89 10.41 14.15
N GLU A 140 -8.96 11.72 13.95
CA GLU A 140 -9.40 12.32 12.68
C GLU A 140 -8.43 12.02 11.55
N VAL A 141 -7.12 12.19 11.80
CA VAL A 141 -6.06 11.84 10.83
C VAL A 141 -6.16 10.37 10.43
N ILE A 142 -6.28 9.46 11.39
CA ILE A 142 -6.42 8.02 11.13
C ILE A 142 -7.69 7.72 10.31
N GLY A 143 -8.79 8.38 10.61
CA GLY A 143 -10.03 8.26 9.84
C GLY A 143 -9.86 8.69 8.38
N LYS A 144 -9.16 9.79 8.14
CA LYS A 144 -8.85 10.27 6.77
C LYS A 144 -7.89 9.33 6.04
N ILE A 145 -6.88 8.77 6.72
CA ILE A 145 -6.01 7.76 6.14
C ILE A 145 -6.82 6.53 5.70
N ALA A 146 -7.81 6.12 6.49
CA ALA A 146 -8.71 5.03 6.13
C ALA A 146 -9.57 5.36 4.90
N ASP A 147 -10.08 6.60 4.79
CA ASP A 147 -10.83 7.03 3.61
C ASP A 147 -9.95 6.96 2.35
N PHE A 148 -8.74 7.52 2.37
CA PHE A 148 -7.80 7.46 1.25
C PHE A 148 -7.43 6.02 0.87
N HIS A 149 -7.24 5.14 1.86
CA HIS A 149 -7.01 3.74 1.60
C HIS A 149 -8.19 3.09 0.85
N PHE A 150 -9.43 3.39 1.28
CA PHE A 150 -10.65 2.91 0.65
C PHE A 150 -10.84 3.48 -0.75
N ASP A 151 -10.68 4.80 -0.92
CA ASP A 151 -10.87 5.49 -2.19
C ASP A 151 -9.88 4.97 -3.26
N PHE A 152 -8.62 4.72 -2.86
CA PHE A 152 -7.64 4.11 -3.74
C PHE A 152 -8.07 2.72 -4.20
N LEU A 153 -8.58 1.88 -3.29
CA LEU A 153 -9.10 0.56 -3.64
C LEU A 153 -10.33 0.65 -4.55
N TRP A 154 -11.15 1.68 -4.39
CA TRP A 154 -12.32 1.92 -5.23
C TRP A 154 -11.96 2.44 -6.63
N ILE A 155 -10.99 3.34 -6.74
CA ILE A 155 -10.44 3.78 -8.02
C ILE A 155 -9.82 2.60 -8.75
N HIS A 156 -9.08 1.75 -8.03
CA HIS A 156 -8.41 0.54 -8.52
C HIS A 156 -7.56 0.83 -9.76
N PRO A 157 -6.54 1.69 -9.64
CA PRO A 157 -5.89 2.27 -10.81
C PRO A 157 -5.07 1.29 -11.66
N PHE A 158 -4.65 0.17 -11.11
CA PHE A 158 -3.74 -0.77 -11.77
C PHE A 158 -4.44 -2.09 -12.11
N VAL A 159 -3.85 -2.88 -12.99
CA VAL A 159 -4.34 -4.24 -13.29
C VAL A 159 -4.14 -5.19 -12.12
N ASP A 160 -3.08 -5.00 -11.33
CA ASP A 160 -2.79 -5.76 -10.10
C ASP A 160 -1.94 -4.92 -9.12
N GLY A 161 -1.80 -5.41 -7.89
CA GLY A 161 -1.01 -4.74 -6.84
C GLY A 161 -1.73 -3.61 -6.12
N ASN A 162 -3.00 -3.33 -6.43
CA ASN A 162 -3.75 -2.24 -5.81
C ASN A 162 -3.85 -2.35 -4.29
N GLY A 163 -4.12 -3.54 -3.75
CA GLY A 163 -4.19 -3.77 -2.31
C GLY A 163 -2.85 -3.50 -1.61
N ARG A 164 -1.75 -3.99 -2.16
CA ARG A 164 -0.40 -3.77 -1.62
C ARG A 164 0.01 -2.31 -1.70
N THR A 165 -0.26 -1.66 -2.83
CA THR A 165 0.00 -0.22 -3.02
C THR A 165 -0.82 0.63 -2.06
N SER A 166 -2.11 0.32 -1.85
CA SER A 166 -2.95 1.06 -0.89
C SER A 166 -2.44 0.92 0.56
N ARG A 167 -1.90 -0.24 0.93
CA ARG A 167 -1.29 -0.43 2.25
C ARG A 167 0.02 0.33 2.41
N ILE A 168 0.86 0.42 1.36
CA ILE A 168 2.03 1.32 1.36
C ILE A 168 1.61 2.78 1.45
N LEU A 169 0.56 3.18 0.77
CA LEU A 169 0.01 4.52 0.87
C LEU A 169 -0.42 4.86 2.30
N ALA A 170 -1.13 3.96 2.97
CA ALA A 170 -1.47 4.12 4.38
C ALA A 170 -0.21 4.20 5.25
N TRP A 171 0.79 3.33 5.03
CA TRP A 171 2.09 3.36 5.70
C TRP A 171 2.80 4.71 5.53
N TYR A 172 2.84 5.25 4.30
CA TYR A 172 3.39 6.57 4.01
C TYR A 172 2.69 7.66 4.83
N LEU A 173 1.35 7.70 4.82
CA LEU A 173 0.59 8.71 5.57
C LEU A 173 0.78 8.59 7.08
N PHE A 174 0.77 7.37 7.64
CA PHE A 174 1.08 7.15 9.05
C PHE A 174 2.43 7.73 9.44
N ASN A 175 3.49 7.42 8.67
CA ASN A 175 4.83 7.96 8.92
C ASN A 175 4.90 9.47 8.70
N TYR A 176 4.21 10.00 7.69
CA TYR A 176 4.14 11.43 7.44
C TYR A 176 3.60 12.20 8.64
N PHE A 177 2.56 11.70 9.29
CA PHE A 177 1.96 12.30 10.48
C PHE A 177 2.62 11.88 11.81
N GLY A 178 3.69 11.10 11.78
CA GLY A 178 4.38 10.61 12.98
C GLY A 178 3.52 9.65 13.81
N ILE A 179 2.59 8.96 13.19
CA ILE A 179 1.75 7.94 13.80
C ILE A 179 2.33 6.58 13.47
N LYS A 180 2.48 5.70 14.47
CA LYS A 180 2.98 4.35 14.25
C LYS A 180 2.01 3.57 13.34
N PRO A 181 2.47 3.03 12.20
CA PRO A 181 1.65 2.18 11.36
C PRO A 181 1.25 0.89 12.10
N PHE A 182 0.19 0.23 11.65
CA PHE A 182 -0.17 -1.11 12.08
C PHE A 182 0.00 -2.12 10.93
N ILE A 183 0.02 -3.41 11.26
CA ILE A 183 0.11 -4.49 10.28
C ILE A 183 -1.30 -4.98 9.95
N PHE A 184 -1.64 -4.97 8.66
CA PHE A 184 -2.81 -5.67 8.14
C PHE A 184 -2.49 -7.16 8.09
N THR A 185 -3.22 -7.99 8.78
CA THR A 185 -2.95 -9.44 8.80
C THR A 185 -3.88 -10.20 7.84
N ASN A 186 -3.41 -11.33 7.34
CA ASN A 186 -4.23 -12.20 6.48
C ASN A 186 -5.48 -12.72 7.21
N ILE A 187 -5.44 -12.86 8.52
CA ILE A 187 -6.61 -13.22 9.35
C ILE A 187 -7.66 -12.11 9.27
N ASP A 188 -7.25 -10.85 9.29
CA ASP A 188 -8.15 -9.71 9.19
C ASP A 188 -8.85 -9.63 7.83
N LYS A 189 -8.23 -10.13 6.75
CA LYS A 189 -8.78 -10.13 5.39
C LYS A 189 -10.21 -10.69 5.34
N HIS A 190 -10.41 -11.86 5.90
CA HIS A 190 -11.70 -12.56 5.79
C HIS A 190 -12.72 -12.16 6.84
N GLN A 191 -12.28 -11.70 8.01
CA GLN A 191 -13.16 -11.42 9.14
C GLN A 191 -13.58 -9.95 9.23
N THR A 192 -12.71 -9.02 8.81
CA THR A 192 -12.95 -7.59 9.00
C THR A 192 -12.62 -6.73 7.78
N TYR A 193 -11.52 -6.99 7.07
CA TYR A 193 -11.04 -6.10 6.01
C TYR A 193 -12.00 -6.00 4.82
N TYR A 194 -12.49 -7.12 4.28
CA TYR A 194 -13.48 -7.08 3.19
C TYR A 194 -14.91 -6.80 3.65
N LYS A 195 -15.24 -7.12 4.92
CA LYS A 195 -16.54 -6.76 5.49
C LYS A 195 -16.60 -5.30 5.94
N ALA A 196 -15.44 -4.68 6.13
CA ALA A 196 -15.31 -3.31 6.66
C ALA A 196 -15.35 -2.23 5.57
N PHE A 197 -15.75 -2.55 4.34
CA PHE A 197 -15.92 -1.50 3.33
C PHE A 197 -16.85 -0.37 3.82
N ASP A 198 -17.83 -0.68 4.68
CA ASP A 198 -18.71 0.28 5.32
C ASP A 198 -18.21 0.75 6.71
N GLY A 199 -17.09 0.22 7.21
CA GLY A 199 -16.52 0.49 8.54
C GLY A 199 -15.00 0.64 8.56
N MET A 200 -14.39 1.05 7.44
CA MET A 200 -12.93 1.15 7.30
C MET A 200 -12.30 2.13 8.31
N ARG A 201 -12.98 3.23 8.62
CA ARG A 201 -12.52 4.19 9.63
C ARG A 201 -12.41 3.54 11.02
N GLU A 202 -13.44 2.82 11.46
CA GLU A 202 -13.44 2.12 12.74
C GLU A 202 -12.38 1.04 12.79
N TYR A 203 -12.18 0.30 11.70
CA TYR A 203 -11.12 -0.69 11.59
C TYR A 203 -9.74 -0.05 11.80
N PHE A 204 -9.41 1.03 11.09
CA PHE A 204 -8.14 1.74 11.23
C PHE A 204 -7.95 2.32 12.63
N ILE A 205 -8.98 2.97 13.18
CA ILE A 205 -8.94 3.56 14.53
C ILE A 205 -8.69 2.48 15.58
N LYS A 206 -9.39 1.34 15.50
CA LYS A 206 -9.23 0.22 16.43
C LYS A 206 -7.82 -0.39 16.34
N LYS A 207 -7.30 -0.62 15.13
CA LYS A 207 -5.95 -1.17 14.91
C LYS A 207 -4.83 -0.22 15.35
N SER A 208 -5.03 1.08 15.21
CA SER A 208 -4.04 2.08 15.62
C SER A 208 -4.03 2.35 17.13
N ALA A 209 -5.04 1.89 17.88
CA ALA A 209 -5.13 2.03 19.33
C ALA A 209 -4.41 0.89 20.09
N LEU A 210 -3.99 -0.16 19.38
CA LEU A 210 -3.24 -1.31 19.92
C LEU A 210 -1.74 -1.08 19.80
#